data_975c0446bb73b05b6bbc831b6260d6ce
#
_entry.id   975c0446bb73b05b6bbc831b6260d6ce
#
_cell.length_a   1.000
_cell.length_b   1.000
_cell.length_c   1.000
_cell.angle_alpha   90.00
_cell.angle_beta   90.00
_cell.angle_gamma   90.00
#
_symmetry.space_group_name_H-M   'P 1'
#
loop_
_entity.id
_entity.type
_entity.pdbx_description
1 polymer ?
#
loop_
_entity_poly.entity_id
_entity_poly.type
_entity_poly.pdbx_seq_one_letter_code
_entity_poly.pdbx_strand_id
1 'polypeptide(L)'
;MKTVKTTGQILYCTIKRLMFLFLTFAVLTGCNGLRMGVGLKGVILDDFKLTLDGDTFDIRGRIGDSLLIVLNSNQDDKTPYYLLKYERNGFYYPQIGASDISTIDHTNNYVSIDDKKVYDIKNKKVLFSPPCGTLGLYYLGNWKDLQVFVNSDTICFSDGKCIGLQYDVFCRRPQKNGMVTLITGAQTKEISFADLYNAKKMDDATDTSVEHFKKNYFIKPRSQYERMEAGFNVDLVIPKGDAEADNAIREWMMATIRDDAFSLLENNRDVPVGKCASLKEMEHSLDGYGALWEKLCRAENQIGDTLEVRMLGDIIVKKVADCDDYTTYFYRASLYNGGLHELPHEYYMTYDKRRGGFLDVNNSVKPDMLQQFRHLVLESLKKEYDFYNERESTWQDFTRFIFSFHCPMVDTNSLDDVMRSFLVHNYSCDEWAGWKGYNEVAFTEKDFPLTHFAVLPEGIVLTYHPYQIDCFAAGEYHAVIPFKDVNKCLMFNYSKHEDLKPKLERFIK
;
A
#
# COMPACT_ATOMS: atom_id res chain seq x y z
N MET A 1 -45.14 -65.95 -32.48
CA MET A 1 -45.47 -64.77 -31.63
C MET A 1 -44.86 -64.81 -30.20
N LYS A 2 -43.90 -65.65 -29.91
CA LYS A 2 -43.25 -65.69 -28.59
C LYS A 2 -41.84 -64.97 -28.52
N THR A 3 -41.26 -64.63 -29.66
CA THR A 3 -39.89 -64.04 -29.72
C THR A 3 -39.85 -62.55 -29.60
N VAL A 4 -40.94 -61.82 -29.84
CA VAL A 4 -40.94 -60.33 -29.79
C VAL A 4 -41.12 -59.76 -28.37
N LYS A 5 -41.74 -60.54 -27.45
CA LYS A 5 -41.92 -60.12 -26.06
C LYS A 5 -40.64 -60.14 -25.25
N THR A 6 -39.72 -61.05 -25.58
CA THR A 6 -38.43 -61.17 -24.87
C THR A 6 -37.44 -60.06 -25.20
N THR A 7 -37.45 -59.58 -26.46
CA THR A 7 -36.52 -58.51 -26.88
C THR A 7 -36.92 -57.15 -26.30
N GLY A 8 -38.23 -56.86 -26.21
CA GLY A 8 -38.71 -55.63 -25.57
C GLY A 8 -38.46 -55.57 -24.05
N GLN A 9 -38.57 -56.73 -23.36
CA GLN A 9 -38.25 -56.76 -21.93
C GLN A 9 -36.74 -56.67 -21.65
N ILE A 10 -35.89 -57.24 -22.49
CA ILE A 10 -34.43 -57.11 -22.38
C ILE A 10 -34.03 -55.67 -22.68
N LEU A 11 -34.59 -55.02 -23.69
CA LEU A 11 -34.31 -53.61 -24.03
C LEU A 11 -34.76 -52.67 -22.89
N TYR A 12 -35.95 -52.89 -22.33
CA TYR A 12 -36.45 -52.10 -21.20
C TYR A 12 -35.60 -52.27 -19.92
N CYS A 13 -35.16 -53.51 -19.59
CA CYS A 13 -34.28 -53.79 -18.49
C CYS A 13 -32.87 -53.18 -18.72
N THR A 14 -32.39 -53.18 -19.98
CA THR A 14 -31.07 -52.60 -20.31
C THR A 14 -31.12 -51.08 -20.24
N ILE A 15 -32.19 -50.45 -20.73
CA ILE A 15 -32.38 -48.99 -20.61
C ILE A 15 -32.55 -48.58 -19.14
N LYS A 16 -33.32 -49.34 -18.34
CA LYS A 16 -33.45 -49.10 -16.91
C LYS A 16 -32.12 -49.24 -16.17
N ARG A 17 -31.30 -50.25 -16.51
CA ARG A 17 -29.96 -50.45 -15.95
C ARG A 17 -28.99 -49.35 -16.40
N LEU A 18 -29.04 -48.91 -17.65
CA LEU A 18 -28.28 -47.78 -18.15
C LEU A 18 -28.73 -46.46 -17.49
N MET A 19 -30.04 -46.20 -17.35
CA MET A 19 -30.50 -45.04 -16.59
C MET A 19 -30.14 -45.13 -15.10
N PHE A 20 -30.19 -46.32 -14.49
CA PHE A 20 -29.73 -46.49 -13.09
C PHE A 20 -28.21 -46.35 -12.96
N LEU A 21 -27.42 -46.84 -13.92
CA LEU A 21 -25.99 -46.60 -14.01
C LEU A 21 -25.66 -45.11 -14.29
N PHE A 22 -26.43 -44.45 -15.14
CA PHE A 22 -26.28 -43.00 -15.35
C PHE A 22 -26.68 -42.19 -14.12
N LEU A 23 -27.75 -42.59 -13.42
CA LEU A 23 -28.17 -41.99 -12.15
C LEU A 23 -27.15 -42.28 -11.01
N THR A 24 -26.65 -43.53 -10.93
CA THR A 24 -25.59 -43.86 -9.94
C THR A 24 -24.24 -43.24 -10.30
N PHE A 25 -23.89 -43.14 -11.59
CA PHE A 25 -22.71 -42.40 -12.01
C PHE A 25 -22.86 -40.88 -11.77
N ALA A 26 -24.06 -40.34 -12.01
CA ALA A 26 -24.37 -38.96 -11.67
C ALA A 26 -24.44 -38.72 -10.15
N VAL A 27 -24.82 -39.73 -9.35
CA VAL A 27 -24.79 -39.66 -7.89
C VAL A 27 -23.36 -39.92 -7.34
N LEU A 28 -22.55 -40.81 -7.95
CA LEU A 28 -21.19 -41.10 -7.53
C LEU A 28 -20.16 -40.06 -8.00
N THR A 29 -20.45 -39.37 -9.12
CA THR A 29 -19.61 -38.22 -9.56
C THR A 29 -20.16 -36.88 -9.06
N GLY A 30 -21.30 -36.84 -8.40
CA GLY A 30 -22.00 -35.63 -7.97
C GLY A 30 -22.03 -35.42 -6.46
N CYS A 31 -21.28 -36.20 -5.68
CA CYS A 31 -21.33 -36.02 -4.22
C CYS A 31 -20.50 -34.85 -3.70
N ASN A 32 -19.78 -34.13 -4.56
CA ASN A 32 -18.78 -33.17 -4.06
C ASN A 32 -18.88 -31.76 -4.66
N GLY A 33 -20.04 -31.32 -5.10
CA GLY A 33 -20.19 -29.94 -5.56
C GLY A 33 -21.65 -29.54 -5.81
N LEU A 34 -21.97 -28.29 -5.53
CA LEU A 34 -23.28 -27.73 -5.85
C LEU A 34 -23.50 -27.73 -7.37
N ARG A 35 -24.59 -28.32 -7.84
CA ARG A 35 -24.90 -28.41 -9.27
C ARG A 35 -25.37 -27.07 -9.80
N MET A 36 -24.61 -26.52 -10.74
CA MET A 36 -25.01 -25.30 -11.44
C MET A 36 -26.39 -25.43 -12.07
N GLY A 37 -27.24 -24.43 -11.88
CA GLY A 37 -28.60 -24.39 -12.45
C GLY A 37 -29.70 -25.16 -11.70
N VAL A 38 -29.38 -25.92 -10.66
CA VAL A 38 -30.36 -26.55 -9.77
C VAL A 38 -30.58 -25.67 -8.55
N GLY A 39 -31.81 -25.32 -8.25
CA GLY A 39 -32.14 -24.59 -7.03
C GLY A 39 -32.09 -25.51 -5.82
N LEU A 40 -31.35 -25.10 -4.80
CA LEU A 40 -31.19 -25.79 -3.53
C LEU A 40 -32.00 -25.07 -2.45
N LYS A 41 -32.82 -25.80 -1.70
CA LYS A 41 -33.59 -25.21 -0.61
C LYS A 41 -32.62 -24.87 0.52
N GLY A 42 -32.56 -23.59 0.89
CA GLY A 42 -31.63 -23.10 1.89
C GLY A 42 -32.30 -22.33 3.00
N VAL A 43 -31.69 -22.39 4.16
CA VAL A 43 -32.07 -21.62 5.36
C VAL A 43 -30.82 -20.99 5.94
N ILE A 44 -30.80 -19.66 6.06
CA ILE A 44 -29.75 -18.95 6.80
C ILE A 44 -29.98 -19.24 8.27
N LEU A 45 -29.00 -19.86 8.91
CA LEU A 45 -29.03 -20.17 10.33
C LEU A 45 -28.63 -18.94 11.19
N ASP A 46 -27.61 -18.24 10.74
CA ASP A 46 -27.10 -16.98 11.32
C ASP A 46 -26.33 -16.20 10.26
N ASP A 47 -25.68 -15.11 10.66
CA ASP A 47 -24.90 -14.25 9.74
C ASP A 47 -23.71 -14.95 9.08
N PHE A 48 -23.28 -16.08 9.61
CA PHE A 48 -22.10 -16.81 9.19
C PHE A 48 -22.38 -18.21 8.64
N LYS A 49 -23.64 -18.70 8.71
CA LYS A 49 -23.99 -20.08 8.33
C LYS A 49 -25.28 -20.18 7.52
N LEU A 50 -25.22 -21.02 6.50
CA LEU A 50 -26.33 -21.37 5.62
C LEU A 50 -26.43 -22.90 5.53
N THR A 51 -27.65 -23.44 5.61
CA THR A 51 -27.91 -24.85 5.22
C THR A 51 -28.51 -24.88 3.82
N LEU A 52 -28.01 -25.82 2.99
CA LEU A 52 -28.53 -26.11 1.65
C LEU A 52 -28.83 -27.62 1.57
N ASP A 53 -30.08 -27.97 1.39
CA ASP A 53 -30.56 -29.37 1.31
C ASP A 53 -30.03 -30.28 2.44
N GLY A 54 -29.76 -29.71 3.63
CA GLY A 54 -29.28 -30.41 4.82
C GLY A 54 -27.80 -30.28 5.12
N ASP A 55 -26.99 -29.84 4.18
CA ASP A 55 -25.56 -29.58 4.38
C ASP A 55 -25.34 -28.14 4.89
N THR A 56 -24.36 -27.96 5.77
CA THR A 56 -24.03 -26.64 6.33
C THR A 56 -22.81 -26.04 5.65
N PHE A 57 -22.93 -24.76 5.29
CA PHE A 57 -21.91 -23.96 4.62
C PHE A 57 -21.60 -22.73 5.44
N ASP A 58 -20.34 -22.34 5.48
CA ASP A 58 -19.92 -21.07 6.06
C ASP A 58 -20.13 -19.93 5.05
N ILE A 59 -20.81 -18.87 5.46
CA ILE A 59 -20.94 -17.65 4.67
C ILE A 59 -19.66 -16.85 4.83
N ARG A 60 -18.92 -16.64 3.74
CA ARG A 60 -17.65 -15.89 3.72
C ARG A 60 -17.80 -14.47 3.21
N GLY A 61 -18.88 -14.16 2.53
CA GLY A 61 -19.16 -12.82 2.02
C GLY A 61 -20.57 -12.70 1.48
N ARG A 62 -21.02 -11.45 1.33
CA ARG A 62 -22.32 -11.13 0.73
C ARG A 62 -22.13 -10.05 -0.33
N ILE A 63 -22.89 -10.15 -1.42
CA ILE A 63 -22.94 -9.16 -2.48
C ILE A 63 -24.40 -8.71 -2.60
N GLY A 64 -24.73 -7.58 -1.98
CA GLY A 64 -26.11 -7.13 -1.82
C GLY A 64 -26.95 -8.13 -1.02
N ASP A 65 -28.26 -8.07 -1.20
CA ASP A 65 -29.23 -8.89 -0.42
C ASP A 65 -29.48 -10.28 -1.00
N SER A 66 -28.99 -10.56 -2.20
CA SER A 66 -29.39 -11.75 -2.96
C SER A 66 -28.24 -12.67 -3.38
N LEU A 67 -27.00 -12.34 -3.07
CA LEU A 67 -25.85 -13.17 -3.47
C LEU A 67 -24.97 -13.47 -2.26
N LEU A 68 -24.60 -14.74 -2.11
CA LEU A 68 -23.75 -15.24 -1.03
C LEU A 68 -22.50 -15.89 -1.59
N ILE A 69 -21.36 -15.66 -0.96
CA ILE A 69 -20.13 -16.45 -1.13
C ILE A 69 -20.11 -17.45 0.02
N VAL A 70 -20.10 -18.71 -0.29
CA VAL A 70 -20.12 -19.77 0.71
C VAL A 70 -18.97 -20.75 0.52
N LEU A 71 -18.45 -21.26 1.64
CA LEU A 71 -17.44 -22.28 1.71
C LEU A 71 -18.07 -23.58 2.17
N ASN A 72 -17.82 -24.66 1.44
CA ASN A 72 -18.14 -26.00 1.91
C ASN A 72 -17.03 -26.49 2.86
N SER A 73 -17.28 -26.42 4.16
CA SER A 73 -16.29 -26.78 5.19
C SER A 73 -16.09 -28.30 5.38
N ASN A 74 -16.93 -29.12 4.75
CA ASN A 74 -16.98 -30.56 5.05
C ASN A 74 -16.28 -31.45 4.01
N GLN A 75 -15.59 -30.89 3.00
CA GLN A 75 -15.07 -31.71 1.90
C GLN A 75 -13.65 -31.32 1.48
N ASP A 76 -12.83 -32.34 1.18
CA ASP A 76 -11.59 -32.28 0.38
C ASP A 76 -11.88 -31.89 -1.09
N ASP A 77 -12.72 -30.88 -1.32
CA ASP A 77 -13.20 -30.55 -2.64
C ASP A 77 -12.26 -29.60 -3.37
N LYS A 78 -12.08 -29.87 -4.66
CA LYS A 78 -11.29 -28.99 -5.57
C LYS A 78 -11.97 -27.64 -5.79
N THR A 79 -13.21 -27.48 -5.37
CA THR A 79 -13.99 -26.26 -5.54
C THR A 79 -14.66 -25.90 -4.21
N PRO A 80 -13.90 -25.36 -3.23
CA PRO A 80 -14.41 -25.12 -1.90
C PRO A 80 -15.37 -23.95 -1.79
N TYR A 81 -15.35 -23.01 -2.76
CA TYR A 81 -16.18 -21.82 -2.74
C TYR A 81 -17.27 -21.84 -3.80
N TYR A 82 -18.44 -21.33 -3.44
CA TYR A 82 -19.59 -21.18 -4.34
C TYR A 82 -20.16 -19.79 -4.25
N LEU A 83 -20.51 -19.21 -5.40
CA LEU A 83 -21.34 -18.03 -5.50
C LEU A 83 -22.80 -18.48 -5.67
N LEU A 84 -23.64 -18.15 -4.70
CA LEU A 84 -25.05 -18.54 -4.67
C LEU A 84 -25.94 -17.33 -4.87
N LYS A 85 -26.96 -17.42 -5.75
CA LYS A 85 -28.01 -16.43 -5.89
C LYS A 85 -29.26 -16.89 -5.13
N TYR A 86 -29.75 -16.05 -4.22
CA TYR A 86 -31.03 -16.27 -3.55
C TYR A 86 -32.21 -15.83 -4.42
N GLU A 87 -33.24 -16.65 -4.46
CA GLU A 87 -34.53 -16.34 -5.07
C GLU A 87 -35.61 -16.26 -3.96
N ARG A 88 -36.63 -15.41 -4.15
CA ARG A 88 -37.68 -15.13 -3.12
C ARG A 88 -38.45 -16.34 -2.61
N ASN A 89 -38.34 -17.47 -3.30
CA ASN A 89 -39.00 -18.74 -2.95
C ASN A 89 -38.20 -19.58 -1.92
N GLY A 90 -37.10 -19.07 -1.36
CA GLY A 90 -36.25 -19.79 -0.41
C GLY A 90 -35.23 -20.73 -1.07
N PHE A 91 -35.02 -20.61 -2.39
CA PHE A 91 -34.02 -21.39 -3.10
C PHE A 91 -32.79 -20.57 -3.43
N TYR A 92 -31.65 -21.25 -3.36
CA TYR A 92 -30.34 -20.74 -3.76
C TYR A 92 -29.89 -21.43 -5.04
N TYR A 93 -29.40 -20.64 -5.97
CA TYR A 93 -28.94 -21.15 -7.27
C TYR A 93 -27.46 -20.92 -7.40
N PRO A 94 -26.64 -21.98 -7.51
CA PRO A 94 -25.22 -21.83 -7.78
C PRO A 94 -25.00 -21.08 -9.09
N GLN A 95 -24.25 -19.98 -9.02
CA GLN A 95 -23.86 -19.22 -10.19
C GLN A 95 -22.49 -19.66 -10.70
N ILE A 96 -21.60 -19.98 -9.77
CA ILE A 96 -20.26 -20.45 -10.03
C ILE A 96 -19.70 -21.19 -8.80
N GLY A 97 -18.85 -22.18 -9.05
CA GLY A 97 -17.99 -22.83 -8.06
C GLY A 97 -16.54 -22.68 -8.50
N ALA A 98 -15.65 -22.38 -7.57
CA ALA A 98 -14.23 -22.18 -7.82
C ALA A 98 -13.41 -22.55 -6.59
N SER A 99 -12.09 -22.73 -6.76
CA SER A 99 -11.16 -22.98 -5.66
C SER A 99 -11.07 -21.77 -4.73
N ASP A 100 -11.23 -20.58 -5.29
CA ASP A 100 -11.32 -19.34 -4.53
C ASP A 100 -12.26 -18.35 -5.23
N ILE A 101 -13.18 -17.74 -4.46
CA ILE A 101 -14.05 -16.65 -4.91
C ILE A 101 -13.99 -15.55 -3.86
N SER A 102 -13.65 -14.35 -4.27
CA SER A 102 -13.65 -13.18 -3.41
C SER A 102 -14.40 -12.01 -4.05
N THR A 103 -14.92 -11.10 -3.22
CA THR A 103 -15.57 -9.89 -3.72
C THR A 103 -14.54 -8.94 -4.30
N ILE A 104 -14.88 -8.30 -5.43
CA ILE A 104 -14.17 -7.12 -5.88
C ILE A 104 -14.84 -5.92 -5.24
N ASP A 105 -14.05 -5.15 -4.51
CA ASP A 105 -14.48 -4.12 -3.60
C ASP A 105 -15.50 -3.13 -4.19
N HIS A 106 -16.48 -2.75 -3.36
CA HIS A 106 -17.57 -1.80 -3.63
C HIS A 106 -18.42 -2.05 -4.86
N THR A 107 -18.43 -3.28 -5.40
CA THR A 107 -19.34 -3.61 -6.49
C THR A 107 -20.14 -4.86 -6.19
N ASN A 108 -21.42 -4.79 -6.51
CA ASN A 108 -22.31 -5.95 -6.51
C ASN A 108 -22.32 -6.68 -7.86
N ASN A 109 -21.38 -6.35 -8.76
CA ASN A 109 -21.37 -6.84 -10.13
C ASN A 109 -20.20 -7.75 -10.47
N TYR A 110 -19.11 -7.69 -9.72
CA TYR A 110 -17.88 -8.41 -10.05
C TYR A 110 -17.36 -9.22 -8.88
N VAL A 111 -16.83 -10.40 -9.18
CA VAL A 111 -16.09 -11.24 -8.23
C VAL A 111 -14.78 -11.71 -8.85
N SER A 112 -13.80 -11.97 -8.01
CA SER A 112 -12.57 -12.66 -8.36
C SER A 112 -12.80 -14.17 -8.34
N ILE A 113 -12.19 -14.88 -9.28
CA ILE A 113 -12.18 -16.35 -9.34
C ILE A 113 -10.74 -16.82 -9.43
N ASP A 114 -10.33 -17.70 -8.50
CA ASP A 114 -9.01 -18.31 -8.42
C ASP A 114 -7.87 -17.29 -8.44
N ASP A 115 -8.10 -16.09 -7.89
CA ASP A 115 -7.20 -14.93 -7.91
C ASP A 115 -6.65 -14.55 -9.29
N LYS A 116 -7.35 -14.95 -10.36
CA LYS A 116 -6.87 -14.79 -11.75
C LYS A 116 -7.88 -14.17 -12.69
N LYS A 117 -9.17 -14.25 -12.39
CA LYS A 117 -10.23 -13.88 -13.32
C LYS A 117 -11.23 -12.95 -12.65
N VAL A 118 -11.69 -11.95 -13.38
CA VAL A 118 -12.83 -11.12 -13.01
C VAL A 118 -14.07 -11.70 -13.67
N TYR A 119 -15.06 -12.05 -12.85
CA TYR A 119 -16.36 -12.55 -13.31
C TYR A 119 -17.43 -11.49 -13.16
N ASP A 120 -18.16 -11.23 -14.23
CA ASP A 120 -19.31 -10.32 -14.26
C ASP A 120 -20.57 -11.11 -13.88
N ILE A 121 -21.10 -10.85 -12.70
CA ILE A 121 -22.26 -11.53 -12.13
C ILE A 121 -23.51 -11.23 -12.96
N LYS A 122 -23.69 -9.99 -13.41
CA LYS A 122 -24.85 -9.56 -14.18
C LYS A 122 -24.93 -10.25 -15.53
N ASN A 123 -23.81 -10.31 -16.24
CA ASN A 123 -23.72 -10.91 -17.56
C ASN A 123 -23.34 -12.40 -17.52
N LYS A 124 -23.11 -12.96 -16.32
CA LYS A 124 -22.78 -14.39 -16.09
C LYS A 124 -21.61 -14.89 -16.94
N LYS A 125 -20.54 -14.11 -17.03
CA LYS A 125 -19.36 -14.46 -17.84
C LYS A 125 -18.06 -13.97 -17.19
N VAL A 126 -16.96 -14.65 -17.54
CA VAL A 126 -15.63 -14.10 -17.29
C VAL A 126 -15.47 -12.83 -18.11
N LEU A 127 -15.16 -11.74 -17.44
CA LEU A 127 -14.97 -10.44 -18.08
C LEU A 127 -13.58 -10.36 -18.70
N PHE A 128 -12.54 -10.61 -17.90
CA PHE A 128 -11.15 -10.68 -18.35
C PHE A 128 -10.28 -11.33 -17.27
N SER A 129 -9.01 -11.57 -17.60
CA SER A 129 -7.99 -12.07 -16.68
C SER A 129 -6.85 -11.07 -16.60
N PRO A 130 -6.78 -10.25 -15.54
CA PRO A 130 -5.70 -9.27 -15.41
C PRO A 130 -4.35 -9.96 -15.23
N PRO A 131 -3.28 -9.49 -15.88
CA PRO A 131 -1.93 -10.07 -15.78
C PRO A 131 -1.36 -10.03 -14.35
N CYS A 132 -1.78 -9.03 -13.58
CA CYS A 132 -1.38 -8.83 -12.17
C CYS A 132 -2.16 -9.70 -11.17
N GLY A 133 -3.09 -10.55 -11.66
CA GLY A 133 -4.04 -11.24 -10.79
C GLY A 133 -5.18 -10.35 -10.31
N THR A 134 -6.01 -10.89 -9.44
CA THR A 134 -7.21 -10.20 -8.93
C THR A 134 -7.16 -9.89 -7.44
N LEU A 135 -6.09 -10.28 -6.76
CA LEU A 135 -5.94 -10.02 -5.33
C LEU A 135 -5.90 -8.50 -5.07
N GLY A 136 -6.76 -8.03 -4.17
CA GLY A 136 -6.89 -6.61 -3.86
C GLY A 136 -7.42 -5.74 -5.00
N LEU A 137 -8.04 -6.34 -6.02
CA LEU A 137 -8.59 -5.61 -7.15
C LEU A 137 -9.82 -4.79 -6.70
N TYR A 138 -9.90 -3.56 -7.19
CA TYR A 138 -10.96 -2.60 -6.90
C TYR A 138 -11.54 -2.04 -8.20
N TYR A 139 -12.86 -1.95 -8.29
CA TYR A 139 -13.52 -1.36 -9.45
C TYR A 139 -13.54 0.16 -9.34
N LEU A 140 -13.01 0.85 -10.35
CA LEU A 140 -12.97 2.31 -10.41
C LEU A 140 -14.13 2.92 -11.17
N GLY A 141 -14.70 2.23 -12.14
CA GLY A 141 -15.76 2.74 -12.98
C GLY A 141 -15.72 2.24 -14.43
N ASN A 142 -16.51 2.87 -15.29
CA ASN A 142 -16.56 2.57 -16.71
C ASN A 142 -15.93 3.69 -17.55
N TRP A 143 -15.25 3.31 -18.61
CA TRP A 143 -14.84 4.20 -19.69
C TRP A 143 -15.25 3.62 -21.03
N LYS A 144 -16.18 4.27 -21.73
CA LYS A 144 -16.90 3.69 -22.88
C LYS A 144 -17.53 2.35 -22.47
N ASP A 145 -17.22 1.28 -23.19
CA ASP A 145 -17.71 -0.07 -22.91
C ASP A 145 -16.76 -0.89 -22.02
N LEU A 146 -15.65 -0.29 -21.58
CA LEU A 146 -14.63 -0.94 -20.75
C LEU A 146 -14.85 -0.67 -19.26
N GLN A 147 -14.66 -1.70 -18.47
CA GLN A 147 -14.59 -1.61 -17.01
C GLN A 147 -13.14 -1.35 -16.61
N VAL A 148 -12.94 -0.46 -15.63
CA VAL A 148 -11.63 -0.06 -15.12
C VAL A 148 -11.47 -0.54 -13.68
N PHE A 149 -10.37 -1.23 -13.44
CA PHE A 149 -10.02 -1.80 -12.13
C PHE A 149 -8.63 -1.37 -11.72
N VAL A 150 -8.36 -1.36 -10.43
CA VAL A 150 -7.02 -1.13 -9.88
C VAL A 150 -6.74 -2.12 -8.77
N ASN A 151 -5.51 -2.58 -8.69
CA ASN A 151 -4.93 -3.16 -7.48
C ASN A 151 -3.85 -2.22 -6.92
N SER A 152 -2.99 -2.72 -6.04
CA SER A 152 -1.95 -1.91 -5.38
C SER A 152 -0.99 -1.22 -6.35
N ASP A 153 -0.70 -1.82 -7.50
CA ASP A 153 0.38 -1.37 -8.39
C ASP A 153 0.01 -1.30 -9.88
N THR A 154 -1.25 -1.57 -10.24
CA THR A 154 -1.64 -1.67 -11.65
C THR A 154 -3.10 -1.25 -11.86
N ILE A 155 -3.36 -0.43 -12.87
CA ILE A 155 -4.72 -0.12 -13.36
C ILE A 155 -4.96 -0.96 -14.61
N CYS A 156 -6.05 -1.72 -14.61
CA CYS A 156 -6.42 -2.63 -15.70
C CYS A 156 -7.76 -2.23 -16.32
N PHE A 157 -7.83 -2.30 -17.64
CA PHE A 157 -9.06 -2.19 -18.43
C PHE A 157 -9.54 -3.58 -18.82
N SER A 158 -10.85 -3.77 -18.94
CA SER A 158 -11.45 -5.09 -19.20
C SER A 158 -11.13 -5.67 -20.59
N ASP A 159 -10.50 -4.92 -21.48
CA ASP A 159 -9.95 -5.42 -22.74
C ASP A 159 -8.55 -6.04 -22.58
N GLY A 160 -8.00 -6.04 -21.36
CA GLY A 160 -6.70 -6.60 -21.01
C GLY A 160 -5.56 -5.58 -21.00
N LYS A 161 -5.79 -4.31 -21.39
CA LYS A 161 -4.77 -3.28 -21.26
C LYS A 161 -4.53 -2.94 -19.81
N CYS A 162 -3.27 -2.98 -19.38
CA CYS A 162 -2.86 -2.64 -18.02
C CYS A 162 -1.78 -1.58 -18.01
N ILE A 163 -1.82 -0.73 -16.99
CA ILE A 163 -0.87 0.36 -16.76
C ILE A 163 -0.31 0.17 -15.37
N GLY A 164 0.99 -0.11 -15.29
CA GLY A 164 1.70 -0.23 -14.01
C GLY A 164 1.81 1.13 -13.33
N LEU A 165 1.61 1.14 -12.03
CA LEU A 165 1.88 2.30 -11.19
C LEU A 165 3.32 2.22 -10.66
N GLN A 166 3.95 3.37 -10.43
CA GLN A 166 5.23 3.38 -9.72
C GLN A 166 5.04 2.77 -8.32
N TYR A 167 6.10 2.26 -7.74
CA TYR A 167 6.06 1.49 -6.49
C TYR A 167 5.40 2.27 -5.31
N ASP A 168 5.63 3.56 -5.26
CA ASP A 168 5.13 4.48 -4.25
C ASP A 168 3.81 5.19 -4.64
N VAL A 169 3.16 4.73 -5.71
CA VAL A 169 1.93 5.34 -6.22
C VAL A 169 0.73 4.46 -5.89
N PHE A 170 -0.30 5.06 -5.36
CA PHE A 170 -1.59 4.42 -5.18
C PHE A 170 -2.72 5.25 -5.79
N CYS A 171 -3.83 4.58 -6.04
CA CYS A 171 -5.02 5.18 -6.61
C CYS A 171 -6.00 5.55 -5.50
N ARG A 172 -6.38 6.82 -5.41
CA ARG A 172 -7.39 7.30 -4.46
C ARG A 172 -8.77 6.71 -4.80
N ARG A 173 -9.52 6.30 -3.78
CA ARG A 173 -10.86 5.72 -3.90
C ARG A 173 -11.84 6.50 -3.01
N PRO A 174 -13.11 6.62 -3.34
CA PRO A 174 -13.74 6.29 -4.64
C PRO A 174 -13.38 7.30 -5.74
N GLN A 175 -13.51 6.89 -7.01
CA GLN A 175 -13.31 7.77 -8.17
C GLN A 175 -14.63 8.40 -8.61
N LYS A 176 -14.55 9.61 -9.16
CA LYS A 176 -15.72 10.35 -9.66
C LYS A 176 -15.53 10.71 -11.14
N ASN A 177 -16.61 10.63 -11.91
CA ASN A 177 -16.71 11.18 -13.27
C ASN A 177 -15.65 10.72 -14.28
N GLY A 178 -15.22 9.45 -14.23
CA GLY A 178 -14.24 8.91 -15.18
C GLY A 178 -12.83 9.48 -15.04
N MET A 179 -12.53 10.05 -13.89
CA MET A 179 -11.20 10.53 -13.52
C MET A 179 -10.56 9.55 -12.54
N VAL A 180 -9.25 9.45 -12.58
CA VAL A 180 -8.41 8.75 -11.61
C VAL A 180 -7.57 9.76 -10.87
N THR A 181 -7.52 9.68 -9.55
CA THR A 181 -6.57 10.43 -8.74
C THR A 181 -5.45 9.50 -8.30
N LEU A 182 -4.27 9.71 -8.84
CA LEU A 182 -3.04 9.01 -8.46
C LEU A 182 -2.32 9.83 -7.39
N ILE A 183 -1.80 9.17 -6.38
CA ILE A 183 -1.12 9.79 -5.24
C ILE A 183 0.24 9.12 -5.06
N THR A 184 1.27 9.92 -4.83
CA THR A 184 2.60 9.47 -4.40
C THR A 184 3.11 10.40 -3.30
N GLY A 185 3.13 9.93 -2.06
CA GLY A 185 3.35 10.80 -0.91
C GLY A 185 2.40 12.00 -0.93
N ALA A 186 2.95 13.20 -0.84
CA ALA A 186 2.18 14.45 -0.87
C ALA A 186 1.73 14.92 -2.28
N GLN A 187 2.17 14.26 -3.35
CA GLN A 187 1.86 14.68 -4.72
C GLN A 187 0.64 13.96 -5.28
N THR A 188 -0.23 14.70 -5.95
CA THR A 188 -1.44 14.16 -6.57
C THR A 188 -1.51 14.50 -8.05
N LYS A 189 -2.09 13.60 -8.84
CA LYS A 189 -2.37 13.78 -10.26
C LYS A 189 -3.75 13.27 -10.59
N GLU A 190 -4.64 14.19 -10.99
CA GLU A 190 -5.91 13.81 -11.59
C GLU A 190 -5.72 13.57 -13.09
N ILE A 191 -6.22 12.43 -13.58
CA ILE A 191 -6.14 12.04 -14.98
C ILE A 191 -7.43 11.36 -15.42
N SER A 192 -7.89 11.64 -16.64
CA SER A 192 -9.05 10.95 -17.20
C SER A 192 -8.72 9.50 -17.54
N PHE A 193 -9.72 8.60 -17.49
CA PHE A 193 -9.55 7.23 -18.01
C PHE A 193 -9.10 7.23 -19.47
N ALA A 194 -9.52 8.21 -20.27
CA ALA A 194 -9.12 8.33 -21.65
C ALA A 194 -7.63 8.63 -21.80
N ASP A 195 -7.11 9.59 -21.04
CA ASP A 195 -5.70 9.97 -21.09
C ASP A 195 -4.83 8.85 -20.51
N LEU A 196 -5.27 8.25 -19.42
CA LEU A 196 -4.58 7.09 -18.81
C LEU A 196 -4.53 5.91 -19.79
N TYR A 197 -5.64 5.57 -20.46
CA TYR A 197 -5.67 4.51 -21.46
C TYR A 197 -4.72 4.80 -22.64
N ASN A 198 -4.64 6.06 -23.07
CA ASN A 198 -3.77 6.49 -24.17
C ASN A 198 -2.34 6.84 -23.72
N ALA A 199 -2.07 6.79 -22.43
CA ALA A 199 -0.73 7.03 -21.92
C ALA A 199 0.26 6.08 -22.59
N LYS A 200 1.29 6.65 -23.20
CA LYS A 200 2.44 5.90 -23.69
C LYS A 200 3.45 5.88 -22.56
N LYS A 201 4.10 4.75 -22.36
CA LYS A 201 5.35 4.73 -21.62
C LYS A 201 6.28 5.72 -22.34
N MET A 202 6.52 6.87 -21.73
CA MET A 202 7.55 7.75 -22.26
C MET A 202 8.88 7.06 -21.98
N ASP A 203 9.66 6.86 -23.01
CA ASP A 203 11.09 6.63 -22.82
C ASP A 203 11.57 7.78 -21.92
N ASP A 204 12.15 7.42 -20.77
CA ASP A 204 12.72 8.38 -19.83
C ASP A 204 13.54 9.38 -20.63
N ALA A 205 13.02 10.61 -20.77
CA ALA A 205 13.85 11.72 -21.21
C ALA A 205 14.92 11.80 -20.13
N THR A 206 16.06 11.20 -20.40
CA THR A 206 17.12 10.98 -19.43
C THR A 206 17.50 12.35 -18.88
N ASP A 207 17.09 12.63 -17.65
CA ASP A 207 17.62 13.76 -16.91
C ASP A 207 19.13 13.53 -16.77
N THR A 208 19.90 14.19 -17.62
CA THR A 208 21.36 13.99 -17.70
C THR A 208 22.08 14.49 -16.45
N SER A 209 21.39 15.24 -15.59
CA SER A 209 21.94 15.79 -14.34
C SER A 209 21.98 14.76 -13.20
N VAL A 210 21.33 13.62 -13.36
CA VAL A 210 21.26 12.56 -12.35
C VAL A 210 21.71 11.20 -12.89
N GLU A 211 22.10 10.31 -11.98
CA GLU A 211 22.34 8.89 -12.20
C GLU A 211 21.28 8.07 -11.50
N HIS A 212 20.78 7.03 -12.16
CA HIS A 212 19.93 6.03 -11.56
C HIS A 212 20.78 4.89 -11.05
N PHE A 213 20.85 4.73 -9.74
CA PHE A 213 21.61 3.68 -9.09
C PHE A 213 20.67 2.70 -8.40
N LYS A 214 20.70 1.45 -8.84
CA LYS A 214 19.88 0.38 -8.25
C LYS A 214 20.74 -0.80 -7.90
N LYS A 215 20.70 -1.22 -6.64
CA LYS A 215 21.49 -2.35 -6.15
C LYS A 215 20.83 -3.07 -4.99
N ASN A 216 21.11 -4.37 -4.91
CA ASN A 216 20.63 -5.26 -3.86
C ASN A 216 21.83 -5.76 -3.04
N TYR A 217 21.73 -5.63 -1.73
CA TYR A 217 22.74 -6.05 -0.76
C TYR A 217 22.20 -7.19 0.11
N PHE A 218 21.83 -8.33 -0.52
CA PHE A 218 21.34 -9.49 0.20
C PHE A 218 22.47 -10.39 0.69
N ILE A 219 22.35 -10.82 1.93
CA ILE A 219 23.25 -11.80 2.55
C ILE A 219 22.92 -13.18 1.98
N LYS A 220 23.94 -13.86 1.42
CA LYS A 220 23.77 -15.22 0.93
C LYS A 220 23.99 -16.22 2.08
N PRO A 221 23.10 -17.20 2.29
CA PRO A 221 23.31 -18.29 3.23
C PRO A 221 24.64 -19.01 2.95
N ARG A 222 25.41 -19.32 3.98
CA ARG A 222 26.69 -20.08 3.89
C ARG A 222 26.47 -21.57 3.94
N SER A 223 25.31 -22.02 4.42
CA SER A 223 24.94 -23.42 4.51
C SER A 223 23.45 -23.62 4.30
N GLN A 224 23.04 -24.87 4.05
CA GLN A 224 21.61 -25.25 3.96
C GLN A 224 20.84 -25.11 5.28
N TYR A 225 21.52 -24.91 6.39
CA TYR A 225 20.92 -24.74 7.72
C TYR A 225 20.74 -23.29 8.10
N GLU A 226 21.31 -22.36 7.34
CA GLU A 226 21.06 -20.93 7.51
C GLU A 226 19.78 -20.54 6.78
N ARG A 227 18.74 -20.16 7.52
CA ARG A 227 17.52 -19.53 6.99
C ARG A 227 17.64 -18.02 7.18
N MET A 228 18.37 -17.37 6.28
CA MET A 228 18.60 -15.94 6.34
C MET A 228 17.96 -15.25 5.14
N GLU A 229 16.93 -14.44 5.41
CA GLU A 229 16.40 -13.43 4.49
C GLU A 229 16.79 -12.06 5.04
N ALA A 230 18.00 -11.63 4.75
CA ALA A 230 18.51 -10.39 5.30
C ALA A 230 19.26 -9.59 4.24
N GLY A 231 19.02 -8.29 4.21
CA GLY A 231 19.62 -7.37 3.26
C GLY A 231 18.79 -6.11 3.05
N PHE A 232 19.31 -5.23 2.22
CA PHE A 232 18.57 -4.05 1.80
C PHE A 232 18.73 -3.79 0.30
N ASN A 233 17.73 -3.18 -0.28
CA ASN A 233 17.71 -2.71 -1.66
C ASN A 233 17.87 -1.19 -1.64
N VAL A 234 18.53 -0.66 -2.64
CA VAL A 234 18.56 0.78 -2.89
C VAL A 234 18.14 1.06 -4.34
N ASP A 235 17.28 2.08 -4.50
CA ASP A 235 16.85 2.62 -5.79
C ASP A 235 16.95 4.15 -5.71
N LEU A 236 18.06 4.69 -6.17
CA LEU A 236 18.46 6.07 -5.92
C LEU A 236 18.58 6.87 -7.20
N VAL A 237 18.06 8.09 -7.17
CA VAL A 237 18.32 9.13 -8.18
C VAL A 237 19.36 10.09 -7.59
N ILE A 238 20.62 9.95 -8.04
CA ILE A 238 21.78 10.62 -7.45
C ILE A 238 22.22 11.79 -8.35
N PRO A 239 22.46 13.02 -7.83
CA PRO A 239 22.99 14.11 -8.64
C PRO A 239 24.42 13.80 -9.10
N LYS A 240 24.71 14.05 -10.41
CA LYS A 240 26.00 13.80 -11.06
C LYS A 240 27.00 14.94 -10.93
N GLY A 241 26.52 16.15 -10.73
CA GLY A 241 27.36 17.35 -10.71
C GLY A 241 28.32 17.41 -9.52
N ASP A 242 29.26 18.33 -9.62
CA ASP A 242 30.23 18.63 -8.57
C ASP A 242 29.94 19.96 -7.85
N ALA A 243 28.75 20.54 -8.11
CA ALA A 243 28.31 21.74 -7.41
C ALA A 243 28.12 21.48 -5.91
N GLU A 244 28.22 22.53 -5.11
CA GLU A 244 28.02 22.44 -3.66
C GLU A 244 26.69 21.81 -3.29
N ALA A 245 25.62 22.16 -4.02
CA ALA A 245 24.29 21.57 -3.85
C ALA A 245 24.29 20.05 -4.09
N ASP A 246 24.96 19.58 -5.16
CA ASP A 246 25.04 18.16 -5.49
C ASP A 246 25.80 17.37 -4.42
N ASN A 247 26.88 17.93 -3.93
CA ASN A 247 27.66 17.34 -2.83
C ASN A 247 26.86 17.25 -1.55
N ALA A 248 26.20 18.35 -1.15
CA ALA A 248 25.36 18.38 0.05
C ALA A 248 24.21 17.36 -0.02
N ILE A 249 23.58 17.22 -1.19
CA ILE A 249 22.51 16.25 -1.40
C ILE A 249 23.03 14.81 -1.29
N ARG A 250 24.20 14.49 -1.88
CA ARG A 250 24.82 13.17 -1.73
C ARG A 250 25.21 12.87 -0.28
N GLU A 251 25.72 13.85 0.46
CA GLU A 251 26.03 13.71 1.89
C GLU A 251 24.77 13.42 2.70
N TRP A 252 23.70 14.16 2.45
CA TRP A 252 22.40 13.89 3.07
C TRP A 252 21.91 12.48 2.76
N MET A 253 21.91 12.04 1.47
CA MET A 253 21.51 10.69 1.07
C MET A 253 22.33 9.63 1.82
N MET A 254 23.65 9.78 1.85
CA MET A 254 24.54 8.81 2.52
C MET A 254 24.30 8.73 4.01
N ALA A 255 24.07 9.86 4.68
CA ALA A 255 23.76 9.90 6.11
C ALA A 255 22.44 9.20 6.40
N THR A 256 21.39 9.52 5.64
CA THR A 256 20.05 8.93 5.83
C THR A 256 20.03 7.43 5.52
N ILE A 257 20.66 7.00 4.41
CA ILE A 257 20.76 5.58 4.06
C ILE A 257 21.51 4.80 5.13
N ARG A 258 22.63 5.36 5.65
CA ARG A 258 23.34 4.75 6.78
C ARG A 258 22.43 4.58 7.99
N ASP A 259 21.76 5.65 8.39
CA ASP A 259 20.94 5.65 9.60
C ASP A 259 19.80 4.61 9.49
N ASP A 260 19.11 4.56 8.38
CA ASP A 260 18.02 3.61 8.17
C ASP A 260 18.52 2.17 7.96
N ALA A 261 19.50 1.94 7.08
CA ALA A 261 20.01 0.59 6.84
C ALA A 261 20.58 -0.05 8.11
N PHE A 262 21.27 0.72 8.95
CA PHE A 262 21.87 0.22 10.17
C PHE A 262 20.96 0.32 11.40
N SER A 263 19.81 1.02 11.33
CA SER A 263 18.81 1.04 12.41
C SER A 263 18.25 -0.34 12.76
N LEU A 264 18.30 -1.27 11.82
CA LEU A 264 17.88 -2.66 12.01
C LEU A 264 18.84 -3.47 12.89
N LEU A 265 20.02 -2.96 13.17
CA LEU A 265 21.08 -3.63 13.92
C LEU A 265 21.28 -2.98 15.29
N GLU A 266 21.42 -3.78 16.35
CA GLU A 266 21.57 -3.28 17.72
C GLU A 266 22.88 -2.50 17.95
N ASN A 267 23.95 -2.86 17.23
CA ASN A 267 25.31 -2.30 17.40
C ASN A 267 25.70 -1.31 16.30
N ASN A 268 24.79 -0.40 15.91
CA ASN A 268 24.95 0.47 14.75
C ASN A 268 25.54 1.87 15.03
N ARG A 269 25.78 2.22 16.28
CA ARG A 269 26.00 3.61 16.73
C ARG A 269 27.25 4.28 16.19
N ASP A 270 28.22 3.53 15.67
CA ASP A 270 29.53 4.03 15.26
C ASP A 270 29.81 3.86 13.76
N VAL A 271 28.79 3.61 12.93
CA VAL A 271 28.99 3.51 11.48
C VAL A 271 29.22 4.91 10.90
N PRO A 272 30.41 5.21 10.35
CA PRO A 272 30.67 6.53 9.80
C PRO A 272 29.90 6.77 8.51
N VAL A 273 29.58 8.03 8.22
CA VAL A 273 29.09 8.42 6.90
C VAL A 273 30.15 8.12 5.85
N GLY A 274 29.78 7.40 4.81
CA GLY A 274 30.70 7.08 3.73
C GLY A 274 31.05 8.31 2.89
N LYS A 275 32.21 8.25 2.21
CA LYS A 275 32.61 9.30 1.26
C LYS A 275 31.64 9.38 0.10
N CYS A 276 31.29 10.59 -0.34
CA CYS A 276 30.31 10.86 -1.37
C CYS A 276 30.56 12.18 -2.15
N ALA A 277 31.76 12.69 -2.13
CA ALA A 277 32.14 13.90 -2.89
C ALA A 277 32.00 13.71 -4.41
N SER A 278 32.00 12.47 -4.89
CA SER A 278 31.66 12.12 -6.26
C SER A 278 30.72 10.91 -6.30
N LEU A 279 30.04 10.72 -7.43
CA LEU A 279 29.18 9.56 -7.67
C LEU A 279 29.93 8.25 -7.40
N LYS A 280 31.14 8.12 -7.93
CA LYS A 280 31.98 6.93 -7.77
C LYS A 280 32.36 6.65 -6.29
N GLU A 281 32.61 7.67 -5.51
CA GLU A 281 32.86 7.52 -4.09
C GLU A 281 31.60 7.09 -3.33
N MET A 282 30.46 7.65 -3.70
CA MET A 282 29.17 7.26 -3.13
C MET A 282 28.84 5.79 -3.42
N GLU A 283 29.00 5.34 -4.67
CA GLU A 283 28.82 3.92 -5.05
C GLU A 283 29.72 2.99 -4.25
N HIS A 284 31.01 3.35 -4.14
CA HIS A 284 31.96 2.58 -3.34
C HIS A 284 31.60 2.53 -1.86
N SER A 285 31.10 3.62 -1.30
CA SER A 285 30.67 3.71 0.09
C SER A 285 29.41 2.87 0.34
N LEU A 286 28.44 2.86 -0.59
CA LEU A 286 27.27 1.99 -0.52
C LEU A 286 27.65 0.50 -0.56
N ASP A 287 28.64 0.12 -1.37
CA ASP A 287 29.20 -1.24 -1.38
C ASP A 287 29.87 -1.59 -0.05
N GLY A 288 30.58 -0.61 0.54
CA GLY A 288 31.13 -0.74 1.88
C GLY A 288 30.06 -0.95 2.94
N TYR A 289 28.95 -0.25 2.85
CA TYR A 289 27.80 -0.44 3.74
C TYR A 289 27.20 -1.85 3.60
N GLY A 290 27.01 -2.34 2.38
CA GLY A 290 26.53 -3.71 2.17
C GLY A 290 27.42 -4.77 2.83
N ALA A 291 28.75 -4.65 2.66
CA ALA A 291 29.73 -5.57 3.26
C ALA A 291 29.76 -5.46 4.80
N LEU A 292 29.70 -4.24 5.34
CA LEU A 292 29.67 -4.00 6.79
C LEU A 292 28.37 -4.52 7.40
N TRP A 293 27.24 -4.27 6.74
CA TRP A 293 25.92 -4.73 7.18
C TRP A 293 25.88 -6.26 7.27
N GLU A 294 26.39 -6.98 6.25
CA GLU A 294 26.53 -8.44 6.31
C GLU A 294 27.35 -8.89 7.51
N LYS A 295 28.50 -8.25 7.74
CA LYS A 295 29.38 -8.59 8.86
C LYS A 295 28.68 -8.40 10.21
N LEU A 296 28.00 -7.28 10.42
CA LEU A 296 27.32 -6.97 11.68
C LEU A 296 26.11 -7.87 11.90
N CYS A 297 25.28 -8.05 10.88
CA CYS A 297 24.13 -8.93 10.95
C CYS A 297 24.52 -10.37 11.33
N ARG A 298 25.61 -10.89 10.75
CA ARG A 298 26.12 -12.22 11.12
C ARG A 298 26.69 -12.28 12.53
N ALA A 299 27.28 -11.19 13.02
CA ALA A 299 27.84 -11.14 14.38
C ALA A 299 26.74 -11.10 15.44
N GLU A 300 25.68 -10.35 15.22
CA GLU A 300 24.56 -10.22 16.17
C GLU A 300 23.70 -11.49 16.26
N ASN A 301 23.61 -12.23 15.16
CA ASN A 301 22.71 -13.39 15.07
C ASN A 301 23.43 -14.74 15.22
N GLN A 302 24.68 -14.77 15.69
CA GLN A 302 25.42 -16.01 15.99
C GLN A 302 24.93 -16.66 17.29
N ILE A 303 23.70 -17.16 17.28
CA ILE A 303 23.14 -17.95 18.38
C ILE A 303 22.92 -19.39 17.90
N GLY A 304 23.97 -20.21 18.02
CA GLY A 304 23.93 -21.63 17.68
C GLY A 304 24.13 -21.96 16.20
N ASP A 305 23.93 -23.24 15.85
CA ASP A 305 24.16 -23.74 14.48
C ASP A 305 23.01 -23.44 13.48
N THR A 306 21.91 -22.87 13.98
CA THR A 306 20.75 -22.49 13.14
C THR A 306 20.49 -21.01 13.23
N LEU A 307 20.81 -20.29 12.18
CA LEU A 307 20.52 -18.88 12.05
C LEU A 307 19.19 -18.69 11.34
N GLU A 308 18.19 -18.16 12.04
CA GLU A 308 16.93 -17.74 11.43
C GLU A 308 16.78 -16.23 11.62
N VAL A 309 17.04 -15.49 10.55
CA VAL A 309 17.01 -14.01 10.57
C VAL A 309 16.20 -13.51 9.40
N ARG A 310 15.26 -12.63 9.69
CA ARG A 310 14.53 -11.88 8.67
C ARG A 310 14.68 -10.39 8.96
N MET A 311 15.56 -9.75 8.19
CA MET A 311 15.80 -8.30 8.25
C MET A 311 15.87 -7.76 6.83
N LEU A 312 14.88 -7.01 6.43
CA LEU A 312 14.75 -6.50 5.06
C LEU A 312 14.60 -4.98 5.07
N GLY A 313 15.24 -4.32 4.12
CA GLY A 313 15.09 -2.89 3.89
C GLY A 313 14.96 -2.56 2.42
N ASP A 314 14.03 -1.66 2.07
CA ASP A 314 13.93 -1.05 0.76
C ASP A 314 14.10 0.46 0.92
N ILE A 315 15.11 1.02 0.25
CA ILE A 315 15.44 2.45 0.32
C ILE A 315 15.31 3.05 -1.07
N ILE A 316 14.46 4.06 -1.20
CA ILE A 316 14.14 4.73 -2.45
C ILE A 316 14.40 6.22 -2.29
N VAL A 317 15.14 6.80 -3.25
CA VAL A 317 15.33 8.26 -3.34
C VAL A 317 15.00 8.73 -4.74
N LYS A 318 14.07 9.69 -4.87
CA LYS A 318 13.65 10.24 -6.14
C LYS A 318 13.76 11.77 -6.15
N LYS A 319 14.23 12.34 -7.24
CA LYS A 319 14.15 13.79 -7.47
C LYS A 319 12.73 14.15 -7.91
N VAL A 320 12.04 14.99 -7.14
CA VAL A 320 10.62 15.28 -7.34
C VAL A 320 10.35 16.69 -7.84
N ALA A 321 11.26 17.61 -7.58
CA ALA A 321 11.24 18.96 -8.13
C ALA A 321 12.67 19.46 -8.33
N ASP A 322 12.89 20.23 -9.40
CA ASP A 322 14.18 20.84 -9.69
C ASP A 322 13.98 22.13 -10.51
N CYS A 323 14.49 23.23 -10.00
CA CYS A 323 14.48 24.52 -10.66
C CYS A 323 15.71 25.35 -10.24
N ASP A 324 15.79 26.59 -10.71
CA ASP A 324 16.91 27.48 -10.38
C ASP A 324 16.99 27.85 -8.90
N ASP A 325 15.86 27.84 -8.20
CA ASP A 325 15.78 28.26 -6.80
C ASP A 325 16.01 27.11 -5.81
N TYR A 326 15.49 25.90 -6.13
CA TYR A 326 15.55 24.76 -5.22
C TYR A 326 15.54 23.43 -5.96
N THR A 327 15.95 22.38 -5.27
CA THR A 327 15.72 21.00 -5.67
C THR A 327 15.13 20.21 -4.50
N THR A 328 14.13 19.37 -4.78
CA THR A 328 13.46 18.55 -3.76
C THR A 328 13.59 17.09 -4.11
N TYR A 329 13.97 16.29 -3.12
CA TYR A 329 14.02 14.85 -3.17
C TYR A 329 12.96 14.24 -2.27
N PHE A 330 12.40 13.15 -2.70
CA PHE A 330 11.57 12.26 -1.92
C PHE A 330 12.45 11.11 -1.44
N TYR A 331 12.38 10.80 -0.17
CA TYR A 331 13.04 9.69 0.48
C TYR A 331 11.99 8.74 1.04
N ARG A 332 12.18 7.44 0.85
CA ARG A 332 11.40 6.40 1.51
C ARG A 332 12.30 5.24 1.89
N ALA A 333 12.20 4.79 3.13
CA ALA A 333 12.70 3.50 3.58
C ALA A 333 11.53 2.66 4.09
N SER A 334 11.54 1.37 3.80
CA SER A 334 10.64 0.39 4.38
C SER A 334 11.50 -0.67 5.03
N LEU A 335 11.48 -0.73 6.36
CA LEU A 335 12.41 -1.50 7.18
C LEU A 335 11.66 -2.58 7.94
N TYR A 336 12.12 -3.83 7.83
CA TYR A 336 11.55 -4.98 8.53
C TYR A 336 12.61 -5.67 9.38
N ASN A 337 12.36 -5.83 10.67
CA ASN A 337 13.27 -6.43 11.64
C ASN A 337 12.70 -7.72 12.31
N GLY A 338 11.77 -8.40 11.65
CA GLY A 338 11.12 -9.60 12.20
C GLY A 338 9.86 -9.33 13.03
N GLY A 339 9.40 -8.07 13.13
CA GLY A 339 8.18 -7.68 13.82
C GLY A 339 6.88 -8.07 13.08
N LEU A 340 5.76 -7.50 13.49
CA LEU A 340 4.45 -7.75 12.88
C LEU A 340 4.31 -7.13 11.47
N HIS A 341 5.03 -6.05 11.21
CA HIS A 341 4.97 -5.30 9.95
C HIS A 341 6.26 -4.50 9.74
N GLU A 342 6.44 -4.00 8.53
CA GLU A 342 7.51 -3.07 8.17
C GLU A 342 7.33 -1.73 8.90
N LEU A 343 8.42 -1.01 9.06
CA LEU A 343 8.43 0.37 9.56
C LEU A 343 8.73 1.29 8.38
N PRO A 344 7.74 1.96 7.80
CA PRO A 344 7.97 2.93 6.76
C PRO A 344 8.52 4.23 7.36
N HIS A 345 9.45 4.83 6.65
CA HIS A 345 10.04 6.12 6.94
C HIS A 345 10.06 6.93 5.64
N GLU A 346 9.19 7.92 5.53
CA GLU A 346 8.98 8.64 4.29
C GLU A 346 8.96 10.15 4.55
N TYR A 347 9.72 10.92 3.76
CA TYR A 347 9.67 12.37 3.83
C TYR A 347 10.26 13.03 2.58
N TYR A 348 10.04 14.33 2.48
CA TYR A 348 10.64 15.18 1.46
C TYR A 348 11.76 16.02 2.07
N MET A 349 12.80 16.27 1.28
CA MET A 349 13.91 17.13 1.61
C MET A 349 14.10 18.15 0.49
N THR A 350 14.20 19.42 0.83
CA THR A 350 14.47 20.50 -0.11
C THR A 350 15.79 21.17 0.18
N TYR A 351 16.63 21.27 -0.85
CA TYR A 351 17.84 22.10 -0.83
C TYR A 351 17.55 23.43 -1.55
N ASP A 352 17.69 24.57 -0.86
CA ASP A 352 17.59 25.91 -1.42
C ASP A 352 18.91 26.29 -2.09
N LYS A 353 18.93 26.36 -3.42
CA LYS A 353 20.13 26.66 -4.21
C LYS A 353 20.60 28.10 -4.05
N ARG A 354 19.67 29.02 -3.72
CA ARG A 354 20.00 30.44 -3.53
C ARG A 354 20.71 30.72 -2.21
N ARG A 355 20.37 29.91 -1.18
CA ARG A 355 20.86 30.09 0.19
C ARG A 355 21.97 29.11 0.55
N GLY A 356 22.16 28.08 -0.25
CA GLY A 356 23.17 27.06 -0.02
C GLY A 356 22.89 26.18 1.19
N GLY A 357 21.64 25.65 1.33
CA GLY A 357 21.33 24.80 2.47
C GLY A 357 19.97 24.14 2.42
N PHE A 358 19.79 23.14 3.30
CA PHE A 358 18.50 22.48 3.44
C PHE A 358 17.49 23.34 4.16
N LEU A 359 16.23 23.18 3.73
CA LEU A 359 15.12 23.90 4.34
C LEU A 359 14.57 23.13 5.53
N ASP A 360 14.23 23.90 6.57
CA ASP A 360 13.46 23.47 7.72
C ASP A 360 12.48 24.58 8.13
N VAL A 361 11.67 24.32 9.14
CA VAL A 361 10.69 25.29 9.64
C VAL A 361 11.37 26.56 10.19
N ASN A 362 12.50 26.40 10.91
CA ASN A 362 13.17 27.52 11.59
C ASN A 362 13.80 28.50 10.60
N ASN A 363 14.29 27.98 9.47
CA ASN A 363 14.92 28.82 8.46
C ASN A 363 13.99 29.24 7.31
N SER A 364 12.73 28.78 7.32
CA SER A 364 11.77 29.01 6.23
C SER A 364 10.50 29.73 6.65
N VAL A 365 10.06 29.60 7.90
CA VAL A 365 8.84 30.24 8.41
C VAL A 365 9.20 31.43 9.29
N LYS A 366 8.49 32.56 9.09
CA LYS A 366 8.66 33.75 9.91
C LYS A 366 8.29 33.44 11.36
N PRO A 367 9.13 33.80 12.35
CA PRO A 367 8.88 33.48 13.76
C PRO A 367 7.53 33.99 14.29
N ASP A 368 7.13 35.19 13.86
CA ASP A 368 5.86 35.82 14.24
C ASP A 368 4.65 35.18 13.58
N MET A 369 4.84 34.37 12.55
CA MET A 369 3.79 33.65 11.81
C MET A 369 3.76 32.15 12.15
N LEU A 370 4.58 31.65 13.06
CA LEU A 370 4.73 30.23 13.35
C LEU A 370 3.41 29.59 13.83
N GLN A 371 2.65 30.29 14.67
CA GLN A 371 1.35 29.77 15.13
C GLN A 371 0.33 29.67 14.01
N GLN A 372 0.30 30.69 13.13
CA GLN A 372 -0.57 30.63 11.97
C GLN A 372 -0.15 29.51 11.00
N PHE A 373 1.15 29.28 10.86
CA PHE A 373 1.65 28.18 10.05
C PHE A 373 1.23 26.82 10.64
N ARG A 374 1.32 26.62 11.97
CA ARG A 374 0.80 25.41 12.63
C ARG A 374 -0.68 25.18 12.38
N HIS A 375 -1.47 26.26 12.47
CA HIS A 375 -2.89 26.16 12.17
C HIS A 375 -3.16 25.68 10.74
N LEU A 376 -2.46 26.21 9.74
CA LEU A 376 -2.56 25.74 8.35
C LEU A 376 -2.13 24.26 8.19
N VAL A 377 -1.11 23.84 8.91
CA VAL A 377 -0.70 22.43 8.95
C VAL A 377 -1.82 21.54 9.49
N LEU A 378 -2.41 21.93 10.62
CA LEU A 378 -3.52 21.18 11.22
C LEU A 378 -4.78 21.17 10.34
N GLU A 379 -5.10 22.27 9.68
CA GLU A 379 -6.20 22.31 8.70
C GLU A 379 -5.96 21.36 7.52
N SER A 380 -4.72 21.25 7.06
CA SER A 380 -4.35 20.31 6.00
C SER A 380 -4.44 18.84 6.47
N LEU A 381 -3.91 18.54 7.64
CA LEU A 381 -4.00 17.20 8.24
C LEU A 381 -5.45 16.79 8.51
N LYS A 382 -6.31 17.74 8.92
CA LYS A 382 -7.74 17.46 9.09
C LYS A 382 -8.38 16.99 7.78
N LYS A 383 -8.07 17.62 6.66
CA LYS A 383 -8.60 17.21 5.34
C LYS A 383 -8.18 15.79 4.99
N GLU A 384 -6.93 15.44 5.30
CA GLU A 384 -6.42 14.09 5.07
C GLU A 384 -7.06 13.07 6.02
N TYR A 385 -7.18 13.40 7.30
CA TYR A 385 -7.89 12.60 8.29
C TYR A 385 -9.35 12.36 7.90
N ASP A 386 -10.09 13.41 7.51
CA ASP A 386 -11.48 13.30 7.07
C ASP A 386 -11.60 12.41 5.82
N PHE A 387 -10.62 12.48 4.94
CA PHE A 387 -10.56 11.65 3.76
C PHE A 387 -10.37 10.15 4.12
N TYR A 388 -9.42 9.80 4.96
CA TYR A 388 -9.19 8.41 5.37
C TYR A 388 -10.35 7.82 6.16
N ASN A 389 -11.06 8.65 6.93
CA ASN A 389 -12.23 8.22 7.69
C ASN A 389 -13.55 8.28 6.90
N GLU A 390 -13.50 8.65 5.63
CA GLU A 390 -14.67 8.80 4.75
C GLU A 390 -15.81 9.65 5.34
N ARG A 391 -15.49 10.59 6.23
CA ARG A 391 -16.44 11.48 6.90
C ARG A 391 -15.82 12.84 7.20
N GLU A 392 -16.66 13.88 7.23
CA GLU A 392 -16.28 15.18 7.77
C GLU A 392 -16.33 15.15 9.31
N SER A 393 -15.18 15.38 9.95
CA SER A 393 -15.08 15.53 11.39
C SER A 393 -15.28 16.99 11.79
N THR A 394 -15.75 17.23 13.02
CA THR A 394 -15.65 18.58 13.60
C THR A 394 -14.18 18.91 13.93
N TRP A 395 -13.84 20.21 14.04
CA TRP A 395 -12.51 20.61 14.48
C TRP A 395 -12.18 20.01 15.88
N GLN A 396 -13.16 19.97 16.76
CA GLN A 396 -13.00 19.41 18.10
C GLN A 396 -12.72 17.90 18.07
N ASP A 397 -13.41 17.13 17.23
CA ASP A 397 -13.17 15.68 17.10
C ASP A 397 -11.77 15.41 16.54
N PHE A 398 -11.38 16.15 15.51
CA PHE A 398 -10.06 16.04 14.90
C PHE A 398 -8.95 16.40 15.90
N THR A 399 -9.05 17.55 16.59
CA THR A 399 -8.03 17.97 17.56
C THR A 399 -7.97 17.06 18.77
N ARG A 400 -9.11 16.53 19.21
CA ARG A 400 -9.15 15.49 20.26
C ARG A 400 -8.38 14.24 19.83
N PHE A 401 -8.57 13.81 18.60
CA PHE A 401 -7.86 12.68 18.03
C PHE A 401 -6.35 12.97 17.92
N ILE A 402 -5.96 14.01 17.16
CA ILE A 402 -4.55 14.26 16.84
C ILE A 402 -3.70 14.65 18.04
N PHE A 403 -4.29 15.27 19.07
CA PHE A 403 -3.58 15.64 20.29
C PHE A 403 -3.57 14.53 21.36
N SER A 404 -4.41 13.50 21.21
CA SER A 404 -4.43 12.35 22.13
C SER A 404 -3.58 11.18 21.64
N PHE A 405 -3.23 11.16 20.36
CA PHE A 405 -2.45 10.09 19.75
C PHE A 405 -0.97 10.48 19.67
N HIS A 406 -0.15 9.83 20.48
CA HIS A 406 1.30 10.06 20.50
C HIS A 406 2.02 8.75 20.64
N CYS A 407 2.81 8.38 19.66
CA CYS A 407 3.72 7.26 19.76
C CYS A 407 5.17 7.74 19.91
N PRO A 408 5.97 7.05 20.74
CA PRO A 408 7.36 7.39 21.04
C PRO A 408 8.35 7.20 19.89
N MET A 409 7.92 6.79 18.72
CA MET A 409 8.79 6.59 17.54
C MET A 409 9.14 7.88 16.80
N VAL A 410 8.82 9.03 17.35
CA VAL A 410 9.35 10.32 16.89
C VAL A 410 10.87 10.30 17.09
N ASP A 411 11.63 10.70 16.08
CA ASP A 411 13.06 10.92 16.24
C ASP A 411 13.30 11.90 17.41
N THR A 412 13.66 11.33 18.55
CA THR A 412 13.88 12.11 19.77
C THR A 412 15.08 13.06 19.66
N ASN A 413 15.93 12.92 18.62
CA ASN A 413 17.07 13.80 18.39
C ASN A 413 16.66 15.14 17.78
N SER A 414 15.52 15.20 17.12
CA SER A 414 14.96 16.44 16.53
C SER A 414 14.08 17.23 17.51
N LEU A 415 13.80 16.69 18.69
CA LEU A 415 12.94 17.31 19.69
C LEU A 415 13.74 18.10 20.72
N ASP A 416 13.16 19.17 21.24
CA ASP A 416 13.75 19.84 22.38
C ASP A 416 13.76 18.93 23.62
N ASP A 417 14.56 19.27 24.63
CA ASP A 417 14.76 18.42 25.81
C ASP A 417 13.47 18.20 26.62
N VAL A 418 12.52 19.11 26.52
CA VAL A 418 11.21 19.00 27.19
C VAL A 418 10.36 17.93 26.51
N MET A 419 10.27 17.96 25.20
CA MET A 419 9.54 16.97 24.40
C MET A 419 10.20 15.60 24.49
N ARG A 420 11.55 15.55 24.45
CA ARG A 420 12.30 14.31 24.64
C ARG A 420 12.05 13.69 26.01
N SER A 421 12.13 14.48 27.07
CA SER A 421 11.84 14.04 28.43
C SER A 421 10.40 13.57 28.59
N PHE A 422 9.45 14.28 27.96
CA PHE A 422 8.05 13.92 27.95
C PHE A 422 7.82 12.57 27.27
N LEU A 423 8.34 12.37 26.07
CA LEU A 423 8.19 11.13 25.33
C LEU A 423 8.84 9.93 26.04
N VAL A 424 10.05 10.08 26.57
CA VAL A 424 10.76 9.03 27.32
C VAL A 424 10.02 8.68 28.62
N HIS A 425 9.39 9.64 29.28
CA HIS A 425 8.72 9.40 30.56
C HIS A 425 7.34 8.75 30.44
N ASN A 426 6.64 9.00 29.33
CA ASN A 426 5.26 8.57 29.15
C ASN A 426 5.10 7.33 28.25
N TYR A 427 6.20 6.86 27.63
CA TYR A 427 6.14 5.76 26.68
C TYR A 427 7.27 4.74 26.91
N SER A 428 7.16 3.97 27.99
CA SER A 428 7.95 2.75 28.07
C SER A 428 7.25 1.66 27.25
N CYS A 429 8.00 0.99 26.39
CA CYS A 429 7.48 -0.06 25.48
C CYS A 429 6.80 -1.24 26.19
N ASP A 430 6.96 -1.37 27.50
CA ASP A 430 6.41 -2.46 28.30
C ASP A 430 4.98 -2.21 28.82
N GLU A 431 4.39 -1.04 28.59
CA GLU A 431 3.11 -0.63 29.19
C GLU A 431 1.92 -0.56 28.23
N TRP A 432 1.95 -1.21 27.09
CA TRP A 432 0.78 -1.33 26.21
C TRP A 432 -0.45 -1.92 26.88
N ALA A 433 -0.29 -2.53 28.04
CA ALA A 433 -1.38 -3.14 28.80
C ALA A 433 -2.04 -2.23 29.86
N GLY A 434 -1.60 -0.98 30.06
CA GLY A 434 -2.07 -0.18 31.18
C GLY A 434 -2.21 1.33 30.94
N TRP A 435 -2.76 1.75 29.84
CA TRP A 435 -2.95 3.15 29.40
C TRP A 435 -3.80 4.05 30.34
N LYS A 436 -3.53 4.09 31.62
CA LYS A 436 -4.24 4.94 32.57
C LYS A 436 -3.68 6.37 32.73
N GLY A 437 -2.50 6.68 32.18
CA GLY A 437 -1.87 8.01 32.28
C GLY A 437 -2.11 8.95 31.09
N TYR A 438 -2.84 8.54 30.08
CA TYR A 438 -2.95 9.22 28.78
C TYR A 438 -3.72 10.54 28.77
N ASN A 439 -4.50 10.80 29.80
CA ASN A 439 -5.44 11.94 29.81
C ASN A 439 -4.83 13.25 30.35
N GLU A 440 -3.56 13.29 30.75
CA GLU A 440 -3.06 14.42 31.53
C GLU A 440 -2.11 15.37 30.77
N VAL A 441 -1.61 14.99 29.55
CA VAL A 441 -0.79 15.91 28.77
C VAL A 441 -1.26 15.91 27.31
N ALA A 442 -2.32 16.65 27.05
CA ALA A 442 -2.74 16.93 25.69
C ALA A 442 -1.77 17.95 25.05
N PHE A 443 -1.21 17.67 23.89
CA PHE A 443 -0.64 18.72 23.05
C PHE A 443 -1.70 19.77 22.78
N THR A 444 -1.26 20.99 22.70
CA THR A 444 -2.08 22.09 22.20
C THR A 444 -1.65 22.40 20.77
N GLU A 445 -2.46 23.17 20.05
CA GLU A 445 -2.06 23.67 18.73
C GLU A 445 -0.69 24.40 18.77
N LYS A 446 -0.34 25.00 19.91
CA LYS A 446 0.92 25.71 20.08
C LYS A 446 2.15 24.81 20.10
N ASP A 447 1.98 23.59 20.55
CA ASP A 447 3.06 22.65 20.79
C ASP A 447 3.10 21.56 19.72
N PHE A 448 2.17 21.57 18.75
CA PHE A 448 2.10 20.57 17.70
C PHE A 448 3.41 20.56 16.89
N PRO A 449 4.07 19.41 16.73
CA PRO A 449 5.38 19.31 16.08
C PRO A 449 5.26 19.64 14.58
N LEU A 450 6.28 20.33 14.07
CA LEU A 450 6.41 20.68 12.67
C LEU A 450 7.65 19.95 12.11
N THR A 451 7.45 18.79 11.52
CA THR A 451 8.51 17.88 11.07
C THR A 451 8.64 17.86 9.55
N HIS A 452 9.83 17.54 9.05
CA HIS A 452 10.09 17.24 7.64
C HIS A 452 9.52 18.27 6.66
N PHE A 453 9.87 19.55 6.88
CA PHE A 453 9.45 20.65 6.02
C PHE A 453 10.12 20.57 4.65
N ALA A 454 9.33 20.64 3.58
CA ALA A 454 9.85 20.72 2.22
C ALA A 454 8.97 21.57 1.30
N VAL A 455 9.53 21.92 0.15
CA VAL A 455 8.86 22.68 -0.92
C VAL A 455 8.56 21.75 -2.09
N LEU A 456 7.28 21.65 -2.45
CA LEU A 456 6.82 21.00 -3.67
C LEU A 456 6.22 22.02 -4.63
N PRO A 457 6.04 21.68 -5.92
CA PRO A 457 5.37 22.58 -6.87
C PRO A 457 3.95 22.97 -6.46
N GLU A 458 3.28 22.15 -5.66
CA GLU A 458 1.92 22.36 -5.17
C GLU A 458 1.85 23.29 -3.95
N GLY A 459 2.93 23.35 -3.17
CA GLY A 459 2.96 24.09 -1.91
C GLY A 459 4.06 23.61 -0.95
N ILE A 460 3.86 23.89 0.30
CA ILE A 460 4.71 23.38 1.38
C ILE A 460 4.15 22.04 1.86
N VAL A 461 5.03 21.09 2.10
CA VAL A 461 4.66 19.80 2.67
C VAL A 461 5.39 19.56 4.00
N LEU A 462 4.66 19.01 4.98
CA LEU A 462 5.22 18.40 6.17
C LEU A 462 4.77 16.93 6.20
N THR A 463 5.69 16.04 6.52
CA THR A 463 5.40 14.60 6.59
C THR A 463 5.43 14.10 8.03
N TYR A 464 4.47 13.25 8.36
CA TYR A 464 4.32 12.60 9.66
C TYR A 464 4.27 11.10 9.46
N HIS A 465 5.16 10.38 10.13
CA HIS A 465 5.26 8.92 10.00
C HIS A 465 4.12 8.21 10.75
N PRO A 466 3.86 6.93 10.41
CA PRO A 466 3.00 6.08 11.23
C PRO A 466 3.39 6.16 12.70
N TYR A 467 2.42 6.15 13.57
CA TYR A 467 2.53 6.34 15.02
C TYR A 467 2.91 7.77 15.50
N GLN A 468 3.18 8.72 14.62
CA GLN A 468 3.30 10.13 15.03
C GLN A 468 1.95 10.79 15.23
N ILE A 469 0.96 10.42 14.40
CA ILE A 469 -0.39 11.01 14.40
C ILE A 469 -1.47 9.94 14.55
N ASP A 470 -1.27 8.76 13.94
CA ASP A 470 -2.25 7.69 13.87
C ASP A 470 -1.55 6.32 13.91
N CYS A 471 -2.34 5.23 13.94
CA CYS A 471 -1.81 3.87 13.92
C CYS A 471 -1.13 3.52 12.58
N PHE A 472 -0.36 2.46 12.58
CA PHE A 472 0.37 1.98 11.39
C PHE A 472 -0.55 1.78 10.17
N ALA A 473 -1.76 1.27 10.38
CA ALA A 473 -2.70 0.99 9.29
C ALA A 473 -3.19 2.23 8.54
N ALA A 474 -3.07 3.42 9.13
CA ALA A 474 -3.41 4.68 8.50
C ALA A 474 -2.30 5.21 7.56
N GLY A 475 -1.06 4.68 7.69
CA GLY A 475 0.09 5.11 6.88
C GLY A 475 0.68 6.44 7.32
N GLU A 476 1.40 7.08 6.41
CA GLU A 476 1.96 8.42 6.56
C GLU A 476 0.89 9.49 6.33
N TYR A 477 1.01 10.60 7.05
CA TYR A 477 0.21 11.81 6.84
C TYR A 477 1.05 12.93 6.22
N HIS A 478 0.47 13.63 5.25
CA HIS A 478 1.13 14.74 4.56
C HIS A 478 0.31 16.01 4.68
N ALA A 479 0.79 16.97 5.45
CA ALA A 479 0.19 18.31 5.45
C ALA A 479 0.66 19.08 4.20
N VAL A 480 -0.15 19.13 3.16
CA VAL A 480 0.12 19.89 1.94
C VAL A 480 -0.61 21.23 1.99
N ILE A 481 0.17 22.31 2.07
CA ILE A 481 -0.38 23.68 2.21
C ILE A 481 -0.10 24.45 0.92
N PRO A 482 -1.12 24.80 0.13
CA PRO A 482 -0.93 25.53 -1.10
C PRO A 482 -0.22 26.89 -0.88
N PHE A 483 0.62 27.31 -1.82
CA PHE A 483 1.36 28.57 -1.72
C PHE A 483 0.46 29.79 -1.47
N LYS A 484 -0.72 29.85 -2.10
CA LYS A 484 -1.70 30.95 -1.88
C LYS A 484 -2.08 31.15 -0.42
N ASP A 485 -2.06 30.07 0.38
CA ASP A 485 -2.47 30.09 1.78
C ASP A 485 -1.26 30.32 2.71
N VAL A 486 -0.07 29.80 2.34
CA VAL A 486 1.12 29.77 3.22
C VAL A 486 2.12 30.91 2.96
N ASN A 487 2.15 31.53 1.76
CA ASN A 487 3.19 32.51 1.39
C ASN A 487 3.42 33.64 2.39
N LYS A 488 2.36 34.11 3.07
CA LYS A 488 2.48 35.15 4.11
C LYS A 488 3.31 34.69 5.31
N CYS A 489 3.33 33.39 5.58
CA CYS A 489 4.08 32.78 6.68
C CYS A 489 5.54 32.53 6.32
N LEU A 490 5.88 32.45 5.03
CA LEU A 490 7.22 32.09 4.57
C LEU A 490 8.15 33.32 4.52
N MET A 491 9.42 33.08 4.78
CA MET A 491 10.51 34.05 4.60
C MET A 491 10.81 34.32 3.12
N PHE A 492 10.47 33.36 2.24
CA PHE A 492 10.75 33.39 0.82
C PHE A 492 9.51 32.98 0.01
N ASN A 493 9.41 33.44 -1.23
CA ASN A 493 8.33 33.09 -2.14
C ASN A 493 8.82 32.08 -3.17
N TYR A 494 8.26 30.86 -3.10
CA TYR A 494 8.51 29.76 -4.03
C TYR A 494 7.39 29.52 -5.05
N SER A 495 6.27 30.22 -4.97
CA SER A 495 5.08 29.99 -5.80
C SER A 495 5.28 30.22 -7.30
N LYS A 496 6.35 30.93 -7.69
CA LYS A 496 6.69 31.18 -9.10
C LYS A 496 7.06 29.93 -9.90
N HIS A 497 7.14 28.78 -9.25
CA HIS A 497 7.49 27.51 -9.88
C HIS A 497 6.30 26.52 -9.97
N GLU A 498 5.08 27.02 -9.93
CA GLU A 498 3.87 26.19 -10.06
C GLU A 498 3.78 25.42 -11.40
N ASP A 499 4.54 25.82 -12.43
CA ASP A 499 4.66 25.10 -13.69
C ASP A 499 5.39 23.75 -13.59
N LEU A 500 6.09 23.51 -12.48
CA LEU A 500 6.79 22.25 -12.20
C LEU A 500 5.87 21.14 -11.66
N LYS A 501 4.55 21.26 -11.82
CA LYS A 501 3.60 20.23 -11.34
C LYS A 501 3.98 18.84 -11.85
N PRO A 502 3.75 17.78 -11.02
CA PRO A 502 4.21 16.45 -11.35
C PRO A 502 3.64 15.96 -12.68
N LYS A 503 4.50 15.46 -13.55
CA LYS A 503 4.14 14.86 -14.82
C LYS A 503 3.59 13.46 -14.61
N LEU A 504 2.84 12.94 -15.59
CA LEU A 504 2.21 11.60 -15.48
C LEU A 504 3.24 10.48 -15.30
N GLU A 505 4.42 10.64 -15.89
CA GLU A 505 5.52 9.66 -15.86
C GLU A 505 6.03 9.38 -14.44
N ARG A 506 5.78 10.29 -13.51
CA ARG A 506 6.10 10.08 -12.09
C ARG A 506 5.18 9.04 -11.44
N PHE A 507 4.01 8.84 -11.98
CA PHE A 507 2.96 8.01 -11.38
C PHE A 507 2.82 6.65 -12.07
N ILE A 508 3.24 6.51 -13.31
CA ILE A 508 3.10 5.27 -14.09
C ILE A 508 4.46 4.71 -14.51
N LYS A 509 4.51 3.35 -14.68
CA LYS A 509 5.70 2.61 -15.14
C LYS A 509 5.75 2.58 -16.66
#